data_e78ba3b3f198cb367deb23a63b0b2352
#
_entry.id   e78ba3b3f198cb367deb23a63b0b2352
#
_cell.length_a   1.000
_cell.length_b   1.000
_cell.length_c   1.000
_cell.angle_alpha   90.00
_cell.angle_beta   90.00
_cell.angle_gamma   90.00
#
_symmetry.space_group_name_H-M   'P 1'
#
loop_
_entity.id
_entity.type
_entity.pdbx_description
1 polymer ?
#
loop_
_entity_poly.entity_id
_entity_poly.type
_entity_poly.pdbx_seq_one_letter_code
_entity_poly.pdbx_strand_id
1 'polypeptide(L)'
;MQQEREQSVQFGGQPASRPYMRSIGRGMRNTCPSCGTGKLFRAFLKPVDTCAVCGEEIHHHRADDLPAYLVIFVVGHVLLTGYMLSEMAFVLSPWMHLAIWAPLALLAALLTIQPIKGGVIGLQWAGRMHGFGGDSDEEAMRRHGEPDP
;
A
#
# COMPACT_ATOMS: atom_id res chain seq x y z
N MET A 1 -16.90 -38.32 -28.38
CA MET A 1 -17.66 -37.91 -27.15
C MET A 1 -16.90 -38.04 -25.84
N GLN A 2 -15.77 -38.74 -25.74
CA GLN A 2 -14.95 -38.76 -24.50
C GLN A 2 -13.84 -37.69 -24.49
N GLN A 3 -13.36 -37.23 -25.65
CA GLN A 3 -12.33 -36.20 -25.75
C GLN A 3 -12.82 -34.77 -25.42
N GLU A 4 -14.11 -34.49 -25.51
CA GLU A 4 -14.68 -33.18 -25.16
C GLU A 4 -14.87 -32.99 -23.67
N ARG A 5 -14.85 -34.06 -22.86
CA ARG A 5 -14.94 -33.97 -21.38
C ARG A 5 -13.59 -33.74 -20.69
N GLU A 6 -12.49 -34.06 -21.34
CA GLU A 6 -11.16 -33.81 -20.77
C GLU A 6 -10.66 -32.37 -20.96
N GLN A 7 -11.27 -31.57 -21.83
CA GLN A 7 -10.90 -30.17 -22.03
C GLN A 7 -11.56 -29.19 -21.06
N SER A 8 -12.50 -29.65 -20.25
CA SER A 8 -13.21 -28.77 -19.28
C SER A 8 -12.61 -28.75 -17.89
N VAL A 9 -11.50 -29.43 -17.63
CA VAL A 9 -10.79 -29.40 -16.32
C VAL A 9 -9.39 -28.82 -16.48
N GLN A 10 -9.28 -27.68 -17.14
CA GLN A 10 -8.14 -26.79 -16.90
C GLN A 10 -8.48 -25.80 -15.78
N PHE A 11 -8.71 -26.36 -14.61
CA PHE A 11 -8.53 -25.62 -13.36
C PHE A 11 -7.04 -25.39 -13.15
N GLY A 12 -6.55 -24.24 -13.55
CA GLY A 12 -5.14 -23.89 -13.42
C GLY A 12 -4.71 -22.76 -14.34
N GLY A 13 -5.64 -21.91 -14.75
CA GLY A 13 -5.27 -20.62 -15.32
C GLY A 13 -4.42 -19.90 -14.26
N GLN A 14 -3.11 -19.74 -14.54
CA GLN A 14 -2.26 -18.93 -13.65
C GLN A 14 -2.97 -17.59 -13.46
N PRO A 15 -3.26 -17.20 -12.20
CA PRO A 15 -3.97 -15.97 -11.96
C PRO A 15 -3.20 -14.83 -12.63
N ALA A 16 -3.90 -14.04 -13.46
CA ALA A 16 -3.30 -12.98 -14.26
C ALA A 16 -2.28 -12.18 -13.43
N SER A 17 -1.06 -12.05 -13.94
CA SER A 17 0.02 -11.38 -13.24
C SER A 17 -0.38 -9.92 -12.95
N ARG A 18 -0.40 -9.55 -11.66
CA ARG A 18 -0.70 -8.18 -11.24
C ARG A 18 0.63 -7.40 -11.21
N PRO A 19 0.85 -6.38 -12.05
CA PRO A 19 2.14 -5.67 -12.11
C PRO A 19 2.33 -4.82 -10.85
N TYR A 20 3.29 -5.16 -10.02
CA TYR A 20 3.57 -4.49 -8.73
C TYR A 20 3.77 -2.99 -8.86
N MET A 21 4.71 -2.56 -9.71
CA MET A 21 5.05 -1.14 -9.87
C MET A 21 3.88 -0.29 -10.33
N ARG A 22 3.05 -0.84 -11.23
CA ARG A 22 1.86 -0.15 -11.72
C ARG A 22 0.80 -0.01 -10.62
N SER A 23 0.60 -1.06 -9.85
CA SER A 23 -0.38 -1.09 -8.75
C SER A 23 0.03 -0.17 -7.61
N ILE A 24 1.31 -0.17 -7.22
CA ILE A 24 1.87 0.75 -6.24
C ILE A 24 1.71 2.20 -6.72
N GLY A 25 2.12 2.51 -7.96
CA GLY A 25 2.03 3.85 -8.52
C GLY A 25 0.58 4.37 -8.63
N ARG A 26 -0.39 3.49 -8.93
CA ARG A 26 -1.82 3.83 -8.90
C ARG A 26 -2.29 4.13 -7.48
N GLY A 27 -1.95 3.28 -6.51
CA GLY A 27 -2.28 3.49 -5.11
C GLY A 27 -1.72 4.80 -4.57
N MET A 28 -0.46 5.12 -4.86
CA MET A 28 0.18 6.39 -4.48
C MET A 28 -0.53 7.63 -5.06
N ARG A 29 -1.16 7.50 -6.22
CA ARG A 29 -1.95 8.56 -6.87
C ARG A 29 -3.41 8.60 -6.43
N ASN A 30 -3.77 7.90 -5.37
CA ASN A 30 -5.15 7.79 -4.88
C ASN A 30 -6.10 7.15 -5.91
N THR A 31 -5.61 6.22 -6.72
CA THR A 31 -6.43 5.49 -7.69
C THR A 31 -6.47 4.00 -7.38
N CYS A 32 -7.55 3.34 -7.76
CA CYS A 32 -7.72 1.91 -7.56
C CYS A 32 -6.57 1.10 -8.20
N PRO A 33 -5.92 0.18 -7.49
CA PRO A 33 -4.82 -0.61 -8.03
C PRO A 33 -5.25 -1.51 -9.20
N SER A 34 -6.49 -1.99 -9.19
CA SER A 34 -7.07 -2.84 -10.23
C SER A 34 -7.35 -2.04 -11.51
N CYS A 35 -8.33 -1.16 -11.53
CA CYS A 35 -8.73 -0.44 -12.75
C CYS A 35 -7.91 0.84 -13.04
N GLY A 36 -7.36 1.50 -12.00
CA GLY A 36 -6.59 2.75 -12.13
C GLY A 36 -7.43 4.01 -12.32
N THR A 37 -8.77 3.92 -12.26
CA THR A 37 -9.69 5.04 -12.50
C THR A 37 -10.53 5.41 -11.27
N GLY A 38 -10.98 4.42 -10.49
CA GLY A 38 -11.72 4.65 -9.25
C GLY A 38 -10.85 5.30 -8.17
N LYS A 39 -11.45 6.10 -7.28
CA LYS A 39 -10.75 6.67 -6.12
C LYS A 39 -10.48 5.59 -5.08
N LEU A 40 -9.27 5.61 -4.49
CA LEU A 40 -8.87 4.68 -3.45
C LEU A 40 -9.28 5.16 -2.05
N PHE A 41 -9.26 6.47 -1.80
CA PHE A 41 -9.63 7.06 -0.51
C PHE A 41 -10.91 7.90 -0.64
N ARG A 42 -11.84 7.70 0.32
CA ARG A 42 -13.06 8.52 0.47
C ARG A 42 -12.84 9.77 1.32
N ALA A 43 -11.83 9.73 2.21
CA ALA A 43 -11.37 10.84 3.03
C ALA A 43 -9.87 10.69 3.30
N PHE A 44 -9.25 11.65 3.98
CA PHE A 44 -7.84 11.56 4.35
C PHE A 44 -7.57 10.25 5.12
N LEU A 45 -6.68 9.41 4.60
CA LEU A 45 -6.28 8.10 5.12
C LEU A 45 -7.39 7.05 5.27
N LYS A 46 -8.62 7.32 4.83
CA LYS A 46 -9.75 6.40 4.91
C LYS A 46 -10.03 5.78 3.54
N PRO A 47 -9.57 4.55 3.25
CA PRO A 47 -9.84 3.89 1.98
C PRO A 47 -11.33 3.61 1.79
N VAL A 48 -11.72 3.36 0.55
CA VAL A 48 -13.05 2.85 0.22
C VAL A 48 -13.10 1.34 0.50
N ASP A 49 -14.25 0.82 0.85
CA ASP A 49 -14.43 -0.62 1.08
C ASP A 49 -14.43 -1.37 -0.26
N THR A 50 -15.07 -0.78 -1.27
CA THR A 50 -15.17 -1.34 -2.62
C THR A 50 -14.97 -0.23 -3.65
N CYS A 51 -14.29 -0.51 -4.74
CA CYS A 51 -14.09 0.43 -5.82
C CYS A 51 -15.42 0.70 -6.55
N ALA A 52 -15.84 1.97 -6.63
CA ALA A 52 -17.09 2.35 -7.28
C ALA A 52 -17.10 2.13 -8.82
N VAL A 53 -15.93 1.90 -9.43
CA VAL A 53 -15.81 1.76 -10.89
C VAL A 53 -15.72 0.29 -11.32
N CYS A 54 -14.90 -0.53 -10.64
CA CYS A 54 -14.65 -1.92 -11.05
C CYS A 54 -15.14 -2.95 -10.05
N GLY A 55 -15.70 -2.54 -8.89
CA GLY A 55 -16.19 -3.48 -7.88
C GLY A 55 -15.09 -4.19 -7.08
N GLU A 56 -13.81 -3.87 -7.28
CA GLU A 56 -12.71 -4.48 -6.53
C GLU A 56 -12.85 -4.22 -5.03
N GLU A 57 -12.75 -5.26 -4.23
CA GLU A 57 -12.83 -5.20 -2.77
C GLU A 57 -11.50 -4.69 -2.20
N ILE A 58 -11.51 -3.51 -1.59
CA ILE A 58 -10.34 -2.86 -1.00
C ILE A 58 -10.27 -3.09 0.51
N HIS A 59 -11.38 -3.49 1.14
CA HIS A 59 -11.47 -3.67 2.60
C HIS A 59 -10.52 -4.73 3.17
N HIS A 60 -9.98 -5.62 2.35
CA HIS A 60 -8.98 -6.61 2.74
C HIS A 60 -7.60 -6.03 3.10
N HIS A 61 -7.38 -4.73 2.84
CA HIS A 61 -6.10 -4.11 3.15
C HIS A 61 -5.81 -4.11 4.65
N ARG A 62 -4.60 -4.51 5.03
CA ARG A 62 -4.04 -4.38 6.38
C ARG A 62 -2.87 -3.41 6.35
N ALA A 63 -3.18 -2.15 6.02
CA ALA A 63 -2.20 -1.06 5.96
C ALA A 63 -2.37 -0.15 7.18
N ASP A 64 -2.26 -0.72 8.39
CA ASP A 64 -2.49 0.01 9.63
C ASP A 64 -1.21 0.78 10.03
N ASP A 65 -0.19 0.12 10.53
CA ASP A 65 1.00 0.75 11.08
C ASP A 65 2.15 0.89 10.06
N LEU A 66 2.23 0.00 9.07
CA LEU A 66 3.31 -0.02 8.08
C LEU A 66 3.49 1.32 7.34
N PRO A 67 2.42 2.02 6.89
CA PRO A 67 2.58 3.33 6.28
C PRO A 67 3.21 4.37 7.22
N ALA A 68 2.87 4.36 8.51
CA ALA A 68 3.43 5.27 9.50
C ALA A 68 4.94 5.04 9.67
N TYR A 69 5.37 3.79 9.78
CA TYR A 69 6.80 3.45 9.85
C TYR A 69 7.56 3.88 8.59
N LEU A 70 7.00 3.68 7.41
CA LEU A 70 7.62 4.11 6.16
C LEU A 70 7.74 5.63 6.07
N VAL A 71 6.73 6.38 6.55
CA VAL A 71 6.79 7.84 6.62
C VAL A 71 7.91 8.28 7.56
N ILE A 72 7.95 7.75 8.79
CA ILE A 72 8.98 8.09 9.77
C ILE A 72 10.36 7.79 9.20
N PHE A 73 10.53 6.64 8.57
CA PHE A 73 11.81 6.24 7.98
C PHE A 73 12.23 7.19 6.86
N VAL A 74 11.40 7.41 5.84
CA VAL A 74 11.74 8.22 4.66
C VAL A 74 11.86 9.69 5.03
N VAL A 75 10.84 10.25 5.68
CA VAL A 75 10.82 11.67 6.05
C VAL A 75 11.90 11.96 7.07
N GLY A 76 12.09 11.09 8.07
CA GLY A 76 13.10 11.24 9.09
C GLY A 76 14.52 11.30 8.50
N HIS A 77 14.88 10.41 7.57
CA HIS A 77 16.19 10.42 6.93
C HIS A 77 16.41 11.68 6.07
N VAL A 78 15.41 12.08 5.29
CA VAL A 78 15.49 13.28 4.45
C VAL A 78 15.66 14.53 5.32
N LEU A 79 14.86 14.66 6.37
CA LEU A 79 14.90 15.83 7.25
C LEU A 79 16.17 15.85 8.10
N LEU A 80 16.62 14.70 8.62
CA LEU A 80 17.87 14.62 9.38
C LEU A 80 19.06 15.01 8.51
N THR A 81 19.12 14.54 7.27
CA THR A 81 20.15 14.93 6.33
C THR A 81 20.12 16.43 6.05
N GLY A 82 18.94 16.99 5.79
CA GLY A 82 18.77 18.43 5.58
C GLY A 82 19.16 19.25 6.82
N TYR A 83 18.79 18.80 8.02
CA TYR A 83 19.18 19.42 9.28
C TYR A 83 20.72 19.43 9.45
N MET A 84 21.38 18.30 9.24
CA MET A 84 22.84 18.22 9.34
C MET A 84 23.55 19.16 8.34
N LEU A 85 23.05 19.23 7.10
CA LEU A 85 23.59 20.16 6.11
C LEU A 85 23.36 21.63 6.50
N SER A 86 22.22 21.96 7.11
CA SER A 86 21.94 23.33 7.59
C SER A 86 22.84 23.74 8.74
N GLU A 87 23.15 22.82 9.66
CA GLU A 87 24.11 23.05 10.75
C GLU A 87 25.53 23.35 10.23
N MET A 88 25.94 22.67 9.15
CA MET A 88 27.25 22.90 8.54
C MET A 88 27.32 24.22 7.75
N ALA A 89 26.20 24.67 7.18
CA ALA A 89 26.14 25.84 6.30
C ALA A 89 25.83 27.16 7.05
N PHE A 90 25.10 27.10 8.16
CA PHE A 90 24.58 28.26 8.85
C PHE A 90 24.76 28.15 10.36
N VAL A 91 25.15 29.25 10.99
CA VAL A 91 25.19 29.35 12.45
C VAL A 91 23.82 29.84 12.94
N LEU A 92 22.90 28.92 13.16
CA LEU A 92 21.56 29.23 13.63
C LEU A 92 21.40 28.88 15.12
N SER A 93 20.56 29.63 15.85
CA SER A 93 20.24 29.25 17.23
C SER A 93 19.36 27.98 17.24
N PRO A 94 19.36 27.17 18.32
CA PRO A 94 18.52 25.97 18.45
C PRO A 94 17.04 26.27 18.26
N TRP A 95 16.57 27.41 18.68
CA TRP A 95 15.18 27.85 18.54
C TRP A 95 14.80 28.13 17.07
N MET A 96 15.74 28.66 16.28
CA MET A 96 15.52 28.86 14.85
C MET A 96 15.45 27.53 14.11
N HIS A 97 16.32 26.56 14.44
CA HIS A 97 16.24 25.20 13.91
C HIS A 97 14.89 24.57 14.22
N LEU A 98 14.43 24.64 15.48
CA LEU A 98 13.13 24.11 15.86
C LEU A 98 11.98 24.76 15.08
N ALA A 99 12.00 26.09 14.95
CA ALA A 99 10.96 26.84 14.24
C ALA A 99 10.88 26.51 12.74
N ILE A 100 11.98 26.11 12.14
CA ILE A 100 12.04 25.73 10.71
C ILE A 100 11.71 24.23 10.53
N TRP A 101 12.41 23.37 11.27
CA TRP A 101 12.36 21.94 11.01
C TRP A 101 11.12 21.25 11.56
N ALA A 102 10.53 21.75 12.67
CA ALA A 102 9.34 21.14 13.22
C ALA A 102 8.09 21.28 12.30
N PRO A 103 7.74 22.49 11.79
CA PRO A 103 6.62 22.61 10.86
C PRO A 103 6.91 21.93 9.52
N LEU A 104 8.17 21.92 9.05
CA LEU A 104 8.56 21.20 7.83
C LEU A 104 8.37 19.69 7.98
N ALA A 105 8.74 19.12 9.13
CA ALA A 105 8.52 17.71 9.44
C ALA A 105 7.05 17.35 9.45
N LEU A 106 6.22 18.16 10.11
CA LEU A 106 4.79 17.94 10.15
C LEU A 106 4.17 18.00 8.75
N LEU A 107 4.52 19.00 7.96
CA LEU A 107 4.02 19.16 6.60
C LEU A 107 4.45 17.99 5.72
N ALA A 108 5.74 17.60 5.75
CA ALA A 108 6.27 16.49 4.99
C ALA A 108 5.56 15.18 5.36
N ALA A 109 5.34 14.90 6.65
CA ALA A 109 4.63 13.73 7.12
C ALA A 109 3.18 13.70 6.60
N LEU A 110 2.45 14.81 6.71
CA LEU A 110 1.06 14.91 6.26
C LEU A 110 0.92 14.74 4.74
N LEU A 111 1.86 15.28 3.95
CA LEU A 111 1.84 15.16 2.51
C LEU A 111 2.22 13.76 2.01
N THR A 112 3.06 13.03 2.76
CA THR A 112 3.58 11.74 2.32
C THR A 112 2.79 10.54 2.84
N ILE A 113 2.06 10.67 3.95
CA ILE A 113 1.37 9.52 4.58
C ILE A 113 0.29 8.91 3.69
N GLN A 114 -0.50 9.74 2.99
CA GLN A 114 -1.58 9.25 2.12
C GLN A 114 -1.04 8.53 0.87
N PRO A 115 -0.09 9.09 0.09
CA PRO A 115 0.56 8.37 -1.01
C PRO A 115 1.22 7.06 -0.55
N ILE A 116 1.93 7.06 0.57
CA ILE A 116 2.58 5.86 1.10
C ILE A 116 1.54 4.80 1.47
N LYS A 117 0.46 5.18 2.16
CA LYS A 117 -0.63 4.26 2.49
C LYS A 117 -1.26 3.67 1.23
N GLY A 118 -1.53 4.49 0.23
CA GLY A 118 -2.05 4.03 -1.06
C GLY A 118 -1.10 3.07 -1.79
N GLY A 119 0.21 3.36 -1.74
CA GLY A 119 1.24 2.48 -2.30
C GLY A 119 1.30 1.11 -1.61
N VAL A 120 1.17 1.08 -0.27
CA VAL A 120 1.10 -0.17 0.51
C VAL A 120 -0.13 -0.98 0.14
N ILE A 121 -1.31 -0.35 0.00
CA ILE A 121 -2.54 -1.04 -0.44
C ILE A 121 -2.33 -1.61 -1.85
N GLY A 122 -1.73 -0.84 -2.77
CA GLY A 122 -1.41 -1.31 -4.12
C GLY A 122 -0.43 -2.48 -4.15
N LEU A 123 0.55 -2.49 -3.24
CA LEU A 123 1.50 -3.60 -3.05
C LEU A 123 0.78 -4.86 -2.55
N GLN A 124 -0.05 -4.75 -1.51
CA GLN A 124 -0.81 -5.85 -0.94
C GLN A 124 -1.77 -6.45 -1.98
N TRP A 125 -2.44 -5.60 -2.76
CA TRP A 125 -3.30 -6.03 -3.85
C TRP A 125 -2.53 -6.81 -4.94
N ALA A 126 -1.38 -6.31 -5.36
CA ALA A 126 -0.55 -6.98 -6.37
C ALA A 126 0.00 -8.32 -5.87
N GLY A 127 0.41 -8.37 -4.59
CA GLY A 127 0.91 -9.57 -3.91
C GLY A 127 -0.17 -10.54 -3.46
N ARG A 128 -1.48 -10.25 -3.68
CA ARG A 128 -2.61 -11.09 -3.23
C ARG A 128 -2.58 -11.37 -1.73
N MET A 129 -2.11 -10.40 -0.93
CA MET A 129 -1.99 -10.54 0.51
C MET A 129 -3.34 -10.28 1.20
N HIS A 130 -3.55 -10.91 2.38
CA HIS A 130 -4.66 -10.62 3.29
C HIS A 130 -6.07 -10.68 2.63
N GLY A 131 -6.33 -11.71 1.82
CA GLY A 131 -7.63 -11.91 1.18
C GLY A 131 -7.79 -11.29 -0.21
N PHE A 132 -6.87 -10.45 -0.69
CA PHE A 132 -6.86 -9.97 -2.09
C PHE A 132 -6.67 -11.10 -3.15
N GLY A 133 -6.40 -12.32 -2.70
CA GLY A 133 -6.29 -13.52 -3.53
C GLY A 133 -7.62 -14.24 -3.77
N GLY A 134 -8.68 -13.85 -3.08
CA GLY A 134 -9.97 -14.57 -3.08
C GLY A 134 -10.06 -15.68 -2.03
N ASP A 135 -8.98 -15.96 -1.31
CA ASP A 135 -9.00 -16.84 -0.14
C ASP A 135 -9.33 -16.00 1.08
N SER A 136 -10.38 -16.36 1.83
CA SER A 136 -10.63 -15.77 3.13
C SER A 136 -9.47 -16.10 4.07
N ASP A 137 -9.12 -15.20 4.99
CA ASP A 137 -8.08 -15.43 6.00
C ASP A 137 -8.34 -16.74 6.77
N GLU A 138 -9.62 -17.15 6.90
CA GLU A 138 -10.05 -18.42 7.51
C GLU A 138 -9.67 -19.66 6.68
N GLU A 139 -9.76 -19.58 5.35
CA GLU A 139 -9.35 -20.68 4.47
C GLU A 139 -7.83 -20.83 4.41
N ALA A 140 -7.10 -19.72 4.47
CA ALA A 140 -5.64 -19.73 4.59
C ALA A 140 -5.20 -20.36 5.92
N MET A 141 -5.86 -20.02 7.05
CA MET A 141 -5.59 -20.64 8.36
C MET A 141 -5.93 -22.14 8.39
N ARG A 142 -7.01 -22.57 7.75
CA ARG A 142 -7.38 -23.99 7.66
C ARG A 142 -6.35 -24.81 6.90
N ARG A 143 -5.80 -24.29 5.79
CA ARG A 143 -4.76 -25.00 5.02
C ARG A 143 -3.43 -25.16 5.79
N HIS A 144 -3.09 -24.20 6.65
CA HIS A 144 -1.89 -24.27 7.47
C HIS A 144 -2.09 -25.04 8.78
N GLY A 145 -3.33 -25.30 9.19
CA GLY A 145 -3.68 -26.03 10.42
C GLY A 145 -3.96 -27.51 10.22
N GLU A 146 -4.00 -28.01 8.99
CA GLU A 146 -4.22 -29.42 8.69
C GLU A 146 -2.86 -30.14 8.67
N PRO A 147 -2.59 -31.07 9.63
CA PRO A 147 -1.35 -31.84 9.58
C PRO A 147 -1.36 -32.71 8.33
N ASP A 148 -0.23 -32.72 7.60
CA ASP A 148 0.00 -33.63 6.48
C ASP A 148 -0.27 -35.08 6.89
N PRO A 149 -0.96 -35.88 6.05
CA PRO A 149 -1.33 -37.25 6.32
C PRO A 149 -0.13 -38.20 6.42
#